data_5fc1967f04b762c4555fe586ea64140d
#
_entry.id   5fc1967f04b762c4555fe586ea64140d
#
_cell.length_a   1.000
_cell.length_b   1.000
_cell.length_c   1.000
_cell.angle_alpha   90.00
_cell.angle_beta   90.00
_cell.angle_gamma   90.00
#
_symmetry.space_group_name_H-M   'P 1'
#
loop_
_entity.id
_entity.type
_entity.pdbx_description
1 polymer ?
#
loop_
_entity_poly.entity_id
_entity_poly.type
_entity_poly.pdbx_seq_one_letter_code
_entity_poly.pdbx_strand_id
1 'polypeptide(L)'
;MSKMYKLMSLKGYDGPEDVIKLQEWLAIEKQIFIETRVCWNKEGTFPIGYSARAWMPPYTLCTVAPTELTIEEAVMAILARIYDYI
;
A
#
# COMPACT_ATOMS: atom_id res chain seq x y z
N MET A 1 17.93 1.43 4.66
CA MET A 1 16.79 1.05 3.78
C MET A 1 15.68 0.43 4.63
N SER A 2 14.45 0.87 4.48
CA SER A 2 13.34 0.29 5.22
C SER A 2 13.05 -1.13 4.73
N LYS A 3 12.40 -1.90 5.57
CA LYS A 3 12.02 -3.28 5.24
C LYS A 3 11.15 -3.35 3.99
N MET A 4 10.23 -2.40 3.83
CA MET A 4 9.34 -2.35 2.67
C MET A 4 10.10 -2.24 1.36
N TYR A 5 11.01 -1.27 1.24
CA TYR A 5 11.77 -1.07 0.01
C TYR A 5 12.75 -2.19 -0.25
N LYS A 6 13.30 -2.76 0.81
CA LYS A 6 14.18 -3.93 0.69
C LYS A 6 13.42 -5.12 0.10
N LEU A 7 12.20 -5.38 0.55
CA LEU A 7 11.37 -6.44 0.01
C LEU A 7 10.95 -6.15 -1.43
N MET A 8 10.64 -4.90 -1.73
CA MET A 8 10.25 -4.52 -3.09
C MET A 8 11.42 -4.58 -4.07
N SER A 9 12.64 -4.33 -3.60
CA SER A 9 13.82 -4.46 -4.47
C SER A 9 14.02 -5.90 -4.94
N LEU A 10 13.61 -6.87 -4.13
CA LEU A 10 13.64 -8.28 -4.52
C LEU A 10 12.66 -8.59 -5.65
N LYS A 11 11.65 -7.75 -5.84
CA LYS A 11 10.66 -7.87 -6.91
C LYS A 11 10.98 -6.98 -8.11
N GLY A 12 12.13 -6.31 -8.10
CA GLY A 12 12.59 -5.51 -9.23
C GLY A 12 12.46 -4.00 -9.06
N TYR A 13 11.98 -3.52 -7.92
CA TYR A 13 11.88 -2.09 -7.68
C TYR A 13 13.27 -1.53 -7.38
N ASP A 14 13.74 -0.61 -8.22
CA ASP A 14 15.04 0.04 -8.07
C ASP A 14 14.92 1.57 -7.87
N GLY A 15 13.70 2.06 -7.65
CA GLY A 15 13.45 3.48 -7.45
C GLY A 15 13.79 3.96 -6.05
N PRO A 16 13.50 5.25 -5.77
CA PRO A 16 13.79 5.84 -4.46
C PRO A 16 12.87 5.31 -3.37
N GLU A 17 13.26 5.54 -2.12
CA GLU A 17 12.43 5.21 -0.97
C GLU A 17 11.31 6.26 -0.82
N ASP A 18 10.33 6.17 -1.69
CA ASP A 18 9.21 7.08 -1.79
C ASP A 18 7.96 6.25 -2.09
N VAL A 19 6.99 6.34 -1.20
CA VAL A 19 5.79 5.52 -1.30
C VAL A 19 4.96 5.81 -2.55
N ILE A 20 4.98 7.07 -3.02
CA ILE A 20 4.27 7.45 -4.23
C ILE A 20 4.96 6.85 -5.46
N LYS A 21 6.29 6.93 -5.50
CA LYS A 21 7.06 6.35 -6.60
C LYS A 21 6.91 4.83 -6.65
N LEU A 22 6.88 4.19 -5.51
CA LEU A 22 6.64 2.75 -5.43
C LEU A 22 5.26 2.38 -5.96
N GLN A 23 4.23 3.16 -5.59
CA GLN A 23 2.88 2.91 -6.09
C GLN A 23 2.79 3.12 -7.59
N GLU A 24 3.45 4.15 -8.13
CA GLU A 24 3.51 4.38 -9.57
C GLU A 24 4.17 3.19 -10.30
N TRP A 25 5.26 2.70 -9.76
CA TRP A 25 5.97 1.55 -10.33
C TRP A 25 5.08 0.30 -10.35
N LEU A 26 4.37 0.03 -9.25
CA LEU A 26 3.46 -1.12 -9.18
C LEU A 26 2.35 -1.00 -10.22
N ALA A 27 1.80 0.20 -10.41
CA ALA A 27 0.74 0.43 -11.39
C ALA A 27 1.25 0.19 -12.82
N ILE A 28 2.43 0.70 -13.13
CA ILE A 28 3.00 0.64 -14.48
C ILE A 28 3.55 -0.75 -14.80
N GLU A 29 4.36 -1.30 -13.91
CA GLU A 29 5.10 -2.54 -14.19
C GLU A 29 4.32 -3.80 -13.87
N LYS A 30 3.42 -3.74 -12.89
CA LYS A 30 2.70 -4.93 -12.41
C LYS A 30 1.19 -4.83 -12.59
N GLN A 31 0.68 -3.68 -13.02
CA GLN A 31 -0.76 -3.38 -13.09
C GLN A 31 -1.47 -3.63 -11.76
N ILE A 32 -0.76 -3.40 -10.66
CA ILE A 32 -1.31 -3.47 -9.31
C ILE A 32 -1.50 -2.04 -8.81
N PHE A 33 -2.74 -1.71 -8.44
CA PHE A 33 -3.11 -0.38 -8.00
C PHE A 33 -3.36 -0.38 -6.50
N ILE A 34 -2.76 0.58 -5.79
CA ILE A 34 -2.93 0.73 -4.35
C ILE A 34 -3.62 2.06 -4.10
N GLU A 35 -4.71 2.00 -3.32
CA GLU A 35 -5.44 3.17 -2.88
C GLU A 35 -5.35 3.23 -1.36
N THR A 36 -5.01 4.40 -0.83
CA THR A 36 -5.00 4.63 0.61
C THR A 36 -6.12 5.58 0.98
N ARG A 37 -6.64 5.43 2.20
CA ARG A 37 -7.76 6.22 2.69
C ARG A 37 -7.54 6.58 4.14
N VAL A 38 -7.85 7.84 4.49
CA VAL A 38 -7.93 8.26 5.88
C VAL A 38 -9.27 7.77 6.45
N CYS A 39 -9.21 7.11 7.59
CA CYS A 39 -10.41 6.63 8.28
C CYS A 39 -10.69 7.50 9.49
N TRP A 40 -11.94 7.90 9.65
CA TRP A 40 -12.39 8.80 10.68
C TRP A 40 -13.11 8.06 11.80
N ASN A 41 -13.16 8.66 12.99
CA ASN A 41 -13.94 8.13 14.08
C ASN A 41 -15.44 8.15 13.71
N LYS A 42 -16.25 7.55 14.59
CA LYS A 42 -17.70 7.42 14.35
C LYS A 42 -18.39 8.76 14.10
N GLU A 43 -17.95 9.80 14.80
CA GLU A 43 -18.50 11.14 14.69
C GLU A 43 -17.93 11.96 13.54
N GLY A 44 -16.86 11.48 12.89
CA GLY A 44 -16.22 12.21 11.81
C GLY A 44 -15.43 13.43 12.26
N THR A 45 -15.00 13.46 13.52
CA THR A 45 -14.33 14.62 14.11
C THR A 45 -12.82 14.55 14.10
N PHE A 46 -12.24 13.33 14.09
CA PHE A 46 -10.79 13.17 14.00
C PHE A 46 -10.43 11.85 13.31
N PRO A 47 -9.25 11.78 12.68
CA PRO A 47 -8.81 10.54 12.03
C PRO A 47 -8.38 9.51 13.06
N ILE A 48 -8.73 8.23 12.81
CA ILE A 48 -8.37 7.11 13.67
C ILE A 48 -7.31 6.22 13.04
N GLY A 49 -7.00 6.41 11.75
CA GLY A 49 -5.98 5.64 11.09
C GLY A 49 -6.10 5.67 9.58
N TYR A 50 -5.35 4.80 8.93
CA TYR A 50 -5.31 4.69 7.49
C TYR A 50 -5.64 3.25 7.08
N SER A 51 -6.37 3.11 5.97
CA SER A 51 -6.60 1.83 5.33
C SER A 51 -5.97 1.84 3.95
N ALA A 52 -5.76 0.66 3.40
CA ALA A 52 -5.25 0.52 2.04
C ALA A 52 -5.96 -0.62 1.33
N ARG A 53 -6.14 -0.45 0.03
CA ARG A 53 -6.71 -1.47 -0.84
C ARG A 53 -5.78 -1.66 -2.03
N ALA A 54 -5.56 -2.92 -2.42
CA ALA A 54 -4.83 -3.24 -3.64
C ALA A 54 -5.75 -4.00 -4.57
N TRP A 55 -5.71 -3.63 -5.85
CA TRP A 55 -6.47 -4.37 -6.87
C TRP A 55 -5.71 -4.44 -8.18
N MET A 56 -6.00 -5.49 -8.93
CA MET A 56 -5.57 -5.67 -10.30
C MET A 56 -6.85 -5.85 -11.10
N PRO A 57 -7.29 -4.84 -11.88
CA PRO A 57 -8.60 -4.91 -12.53
C PRO A 57 -8.79 -6.18 -13.33
N PRO A 58 -9.99 -6.81 -13.24
CA PRO A 58 -11.16 -6.37 -12.46
C PRO A 58 -11.21 -6.90 -11.01
N TYR A 59 -10.15 -7.49 -10.50
CA TYR A 59 -10.16 -8.19 -9.22
C TYR A 59 -9.58 -7.34 -8.09
N THR A 60 -10.20 -7.42 -6.91
CA THR A 60 -9.63 -6.88 -5.66
C THR A 60 -8.72 -7.94 -5.06
N LEU A 61 -7.45 -7.60 -4.83
CA LEU A 61 -6.49 -8.54 -4.26
C LEU A 61 -6.58 -8.58 -2.73
N CYS A 62 -6.64 -7.42 -2.10
CA CYS A 62 -6.63 -7.34 -0.64
C CYS A 62 -7.05 -5.96 -0.15
N THR A 63 -7.56 -5.93 1.09
CA THR A 63 -7.87 -4.69 1.81
C THR A 63 -7.35 -4.85 3.24
N VAL A 64 -6.70 -3.81 3.77
CA VAL A 64 -6.28 -3.79 5.17
C VAL A 64 -7.16 -2.83 5.96
N ALA A 65 -7.46 -3.22 7.20
CA ALA A 65 -8.30 -2.44 8.09
C ALA A 65 -7.57 -1.16 8.56
N PRO A 66 -8.30 -0.15 9.03
CA PRO A 66 -7.73 1.14 9.41
C PRO A 66 -7.06 1.10 10.79
N THR A 67 -6.10 0.23 10.97
CA THR A 67 -5.34 0.10 12.22
C THR A 67 -3.97 0.74 12.13
N GLU A 68 -3.59 1.18 10.95
CA GLU A 68 -2.25 1.73 10.72
C GLU A 68 -2.21 3.23 11.01
N LEU A 69 -1.09 3.69 11.57
CA LEU A 69 -0.94 5.07 12.02
C LEU A 69 -0.48 6.03 10.92
N THR A 70 0.12 5.51 9.85
CA THR A 70 0.61 6.32 8.73
C THR A 70 0.23 5.67 7.40
N ILE A 71 0.24 6.48 6.33
CA ILE A 71 0.01 5.99 4.97
C ILE A 71 1.07 4.95 4.61
N GLU A 72 2.33 5.20 4.95
CA GLU A 72 3.43 4.28 4.64
C GLU A 72 3.23 2.93 5.33
N GLU A 73 2.79 2.93 6.58
CA GLU A 73 2.50 1.70 7.30
C GLU A 73 1.34 0.94 6.67
N ALA A 74 0.30 1.65 6.21
CA ALA A 74 -0.83 1.03 5.53
C ALA A 74 -0.39 0.38 4.20
N VAL A 75 0.46 1.07 3.43
CA VAL A 75 1.00 0.53 2.19
C VAL A 75 1.88 -0.69 2.49
N MET A 76 2.72 -0.63 3.51
CA MET A 76 3.56 -1.76 3.90
C MET A 76 2.71 -2.97 4.29
N ALA A 77 1.65 -2.75 5.05
CA ALA A 77 0.75 -3.82 5.47
C ALA A 77 0.09 -4.51 4.27
N ILE A 78 -0.38 -3.74 3.29
CA ILE A 78 -1.02 -4.34 2.14
C ILE A 78 0.00 -5.03 1.21
N LEU A 79 1.19 -4.48 1.06
CA LEU A 79 2.24 -5.10 0.27
C LEU A 79 2.65 -6.46 0.84
N ALA A 80 2.68 -6.58 2.17
CA ALA A 80 2.97 -7.86 2.81
C ALA A 80 1.95 -8.93 2.43
N ARG A 81 0.69 -8.54 2.27
CA ARG A 81 -0.39 -9.47 1.92
C ARG A 81 -0.42 -9.83 0.45
N ILE A 82 0.00 -8.94 -0.42
CA ILE A 82 -0.05 -9.16 -1.86
C ILE A 82 1.32 -9.49 -2.45
N TYR A 83 2.30 -9.73 -1.61
CA TYR A 83 3.69 -9.91 -2.03
C TYR A 83 3.84 -10.96 -3.13
N ASP A 84 3.13 -12.08 -3.01
CA ASP A 84 3.23 -13.18 -3.98
C ASP A 84 2.63 -12.82 -5.35
N TYR A 85 1.82 -11.78 -5.43
CA TYR A 85 1.26 -11.31 -6.70
C TYR A 85 2.19 -10.35 -7.43
N ILE A 86 3.20 -9.85 -6.75
CA ILE A 86 4.18 -8.93 -7.32
C ILE A 86 5.35 -9.74 -7.99
#